data_6965bd8f07c6231154e8524a03b98235
#
_entry.id   6965bd8f07c6231154e8524a03b98235
#
_cell.length_a   1.000
_cell.length_b   1.000
_cell.length_c   1.000
_cell.angle_alpha   90.00
_cell.angle_beta   90.00
_cell.angle_gamma   90.00
#
_symmetry.space_group_name_H-M   'P 1'
#
loop_
_entity.id
_entity.type
_entity.pdbx_description
1 polymer ?
#
loop_
_entity_poly.entity_id
_entity_poly.type
_entity_poly.pdbx_seq_one_letter_code
_entity_poly.pdbx_strand_id
1 'polypeptide(L)'
;ILEVAPQEYKVGINLLADPVGVPSDHIEGRFLNIIARNSVKQNIDKCFKQAGIEIADYIISPLALANAVLTNSEKRSGCMFIDFGADTTTVSVYKNNILRHLAVIPLGGSNITKDICSQQIEEEDAEELKKKYGNAYADKSEDGDDNPTYSLDGKCSIESHLLEDIVEARVNEILANVWNQIVLSGYEDKLLAGAIITGGAANLKNMEEAFSNRTKVEKVRMAKESQLSLKGGMMELKKDGTCNTIIALLGAGKENCYRPERPIQVPLFDESGENVEDKR
;
A
#
# COMPACT_ATOMS: atom_id res chain seq x y z
N ILE A 1 -16.20 9.23 -8.85
CA ILE A 1 -16.08 8.98 -7.40
C ILE A 1 -15.96 7.48 -7.22
N LEU A 2 -14.94 7.07 -6.46
CA LEU A 2 -14.74 5.66 -6.10
C LEU A 2 -15.39 5.35 -4.75
N GLU A 3 -15.23 6.26 -3.78
CA GLU A 3 -15.72 6.09 -2.42
C GLU A 3 -16.08 7.45 -1.81
N VAL A 4 -17.04 7.47 -0.90
CA VAL A 4 -17.49 8.65 -0.16
C VAL A 4 -17.35 8.35 1.33
N ALA A 5 -16.33 8.91 1.97
CA ALA A 5 -16.06 8.71 3.38
C ALA A 5 -16.68 9.85 4.22
N PRO A 6 -17.65 9.57 5.08
CA PRO A 6 -18.23 10.59 5.95
C PRO A 6 -17.18 11.11 6.93
N GLN A 7 -17.17 12.44 7.12
CA GLN A 7 -16.24 13.11 8.02
C GLN A 7 -16.90 13.49 9.32
N GLU A 8 -17.95 14.26 9.25
CA GLU A 8 -18.72 14.73 10.38
C GLU A 8 -20.07 15.27 9.91
N TYR A 9 -21.03 15.22 10.81
CA TYR A 9 -22.35 15.77 10.62
C TYR A 9 -22.59 16.88 11.63
N LYS A 10 -23.10 18.01 11.17
CA LYS A 10 -23.55 19.09 12.02
C LYS A 10 -25.06 19.03 12.13
N VAL A 11 -25.53 18.83 13.37
CA VAL A 11 -26.94 18.75 13.72
C VAL A 11 -27.23 19.89 14.68
N GLY A 12 -27.83 20.97 14.20
CA GLY A 12 -27.94 22.22 14.94
C GLY A 12 -26.56 22.81 15.26
N ILE A 13 -26.19 22.90 16.55
CA ILE A 13 -24.88 23.37 17.02
C ILE A 13 -23.89 22.22 17.30
N ASN A 14 -24.35 20.98 17.26
CA ASN A 14 -23.55 19.82 17.65
C ASN A 14 -22.86 19.19 16.41
N LEU A 15 -21.59 18.81 16.58
CA LEU A 15 -20.85 18.00 15.60
C LEU A 15 -20.88 16.54 16.05
N LEU A 16 -21.36 15.66 15.17
CA LEU A 16 -21.55 14.24 15.43
C LEU A 16 -20.80 13.40 14.37
N ALA A 17 -20.28 12.25 14.76
CA ALA A 17 -19.73 11.27 13.84
C ALA A 17 -20.87 10.47 13.15
N ASP A 18 -21.95 10.23 13.84
CA ASP A 18 -23.14 9.55 13.36
C ASP A 18 -24.40 10.34 13.81
N PRO A 19 -25.24 10.81 12.89
CA PRO A 19 -26.45 11.57 13.18
C PRO A 19 -27.70 10.70 13.39
N VAL A 20 -27.59 9.37 13.26
CA VAL A 20 -28.72 8.45 13.33
C VAL A 20 -29.39 8.53 14.70
N GLY A 21 -30.72 8.72 14.71
CA GLY A 21 -31.53 8.82 15.94
C GLY A 21 -31.54 10.20 16.61
N VAL A 22 -30.86 11.19 16.06
CA VAL A 22 -30.89 12.57 16.55
C VAL A 22 -31.95 13.37 15.80
N PRO A 23 -33.02 13.85 16.47
CA PRO A 23 -34.05 14.65 15.81
C PRO A 23 -33.51 16.01 15.44
N SER A 24 -33.72 16.44 14.19
CA SER A 24 -33.34 17.77 13.69
C SER A 24 -34.06 18.09 12.40
N ASP A 25 -34.37 19.37 12.22
CA ASP A 25 -34.95 19.88 10.98
C ASP A 25 -33.89 20.13 9.90
N HIS A 26 -32.59 20.19 10.29
CA HIS A 26 -31.50 20.46 9.37
C HIS A 26 -30.22 19.72 9.79
N ILE A 27 -29.64 19.02 8.83
CA ILE A 27 -28.38 18.27 8.97
C ILE A 27 -27.42 18.68 7.86
N GLU A 28 -26.23 19.13 8.22
CA GLU A 28 -25.13 19.37 7.27
C GLU A 28 -24.14 18.20 7.38
N GLY A 29 -23.82 17.56 6.26
CA GLY A 29 -22.79 16.50 6.19
C GLY A 29 -21.55 16.97 5.46
N ARG A 30 -20.37 16.66 6.03
CA ARG A 30 -19.08 16.83 5.36
C ARG A 30 -18.55 15.47 4.94
N PHE A 31 -18.08 15.36 3.69
CA PHE A 31 -17.62 14.10 3.12
C PHE A 31 -16.26 14.26 2.45
N LEU A 32 -15.41 13.25 2.57
CA LEU A 32 -14.20 13.07 1.77
C LEU A 32 -14.53 12.20 0.57
N ASN A 33 -14.43 12.74 -0.64
CA ASN A 33 -14.65 11.99 -1.87
C ASN A 33 -13.31 11.46 -2.39
N ILE A 34 -13.20 10.15 -2.54
CA ILE A 34 -12.06 9.52 -3.19
C ILE A 34 -12.38 9.40 -4.67
N ILE A 35 -11.52 10.00 -5.50
CA ILE A 35 -11.73 10.08 -6.95
C ILE A 35 -10.58 9.45 -7.70
N ALA A 36 -10.87 8.88 -8.87
CA ALA A 36 -9.88 8.45 -9.84
C ALA A 36 -10.29 8.86 -11.24
N ARG A 37 -9.34 8.82 -12.17
CA ARG A 37 -9.62 9.04 -13.58
C ARG A 37 -10.53 7.93 -14.11
N ASN A 38 -11.60 8.30 -14.81
CA ASN A 38 -12.57 7.34 -15.35
C ASN A 38 -11.91 6.35 -16.34
N SER A 39 -10.88 6.80 -17.08
CA SER A 39 -10.12 5.95 -18.00
C SER A 39 -9.48 4.74 -17.32
N VAL A 40 -9.03 4.87 -16.06
CA VAL A 40 -8.44 3.75 -15.30
C VAL A 40 -9.49 2.66 -15.09
N LYS A 41 -10.67 3.04 -14.58
CA LYS A 41 -11.78 2.10 -14.38
C LYS A 41 -12.20 1.44 -15.69
N GLN A 42 -12.39 2.23 -16.76
CA GLN A 42 -12.78 1.72 -18.07
C GLN A 42 -11.75 0.73 -18.65
N ASN A 43 -10.45 0.95 -18.42
CA ASN A 43 -9.41 0.03 -18.87
C ASN A 43 -9.47 -1.30 -18.11
N ILE A 44 -9.67 -1.24 -16.79
CA ILE A 44 -9.87 -2.45 -15.96
C ILE A 44 -11.10 -3.22 -16.46
N ASP A 45 -12.23 -2.54 -16.62
CA ASP A 45 -13.49 -3.15 -17.11
C ASP A 45 -13.28 -3.85 -18.46
N LYS A 46 -12.57 -3.21 -19.38
CA LYS A 46 -12.27 -3.79 -20.70
C LYS A 46 -11.38 -5.02 -20.62
N CYS A 47 -10.31 -4.97 -19.81
CA CYS A 47 -9.39 -6.10 -19.65
C CYS A 47 -10.13 -7.32 -19.11
N PHE A 48 -10.90 -7.18 -18.04
CA PHE A 48 -11.64 -8.28 -17.43
C PHE A 48 -12.73 -8.82 -18.37
N LYS A 49 -13.46 -7.93 -19.07
CA LYS A 49 -14.45 -8.33 -20.07
C LYS A 49 -13.81 -9.12 -21.20
N GLN A 50 -12.63 -8.73 -21.70
CA GLN A 50 -11.92 -9.45 -22.74
C GLN A 50 -11.44 -10.84 -22.27
N ALA A 51 -11.10 -10.96 -20.99
CA ALA A 51 -10.73 -12.22 -20.36
C ALA A 51 -11.95 -13.10 -20.01
N GLY A 52 -13.18 -12.65 -20.26
CA GLY A 52 -14.40 -13.38 -19.91
C GLY A 52 -14.68 -13.44 -18.40
N ILE A 53 -14.10 -12.53 -17.62
CA ILE A 53 -14.24 -12.47 -16.18
C ILE A 53 -15.22 -11.35 -15.81
N GLU A 54 -16.24 -11.67 -15.01
CA GLU A 54 -17.15 -10.71 -14.43
C GLU A 54 -16.55 -10.05 -13.18
N ILE A 55 -16.56 -8.71 -13.13
CA ILE A 55 -16.14 -7.97 -11.94
C ILE A 55 -17.34 -7.88 -10.99
N ALA A 56 -17.20 -8.44 -9.79
CA ALA A 56 -18.25 -8.39 -8.77
C ALA A 56 -18.24 -7.06 -8.00
N ASP A 57 -17.05 -6.53 -7.66
CA ASP A 57 -16.91 -5.29 -6.89
C ASP A 57 -15.52 -4.68 -7.08
N TYR A 58 -15.37 -3.43 -6.64
CA TYR A 58 -14.12 -2.68 -6.60
C TYR A 58 -13.78 -2.31 -5.16
N ILE A 59 -12.58 -2.69 -4.72
CA ILE A 59 -12.10 -2.39 -3.38
C ILE A 59 -10.92 -1.42 -3.47
N ILE A 60 -10.98 -0.35 -2.70
CA ILE A 60 -9.91 0.65 -2.62
C ILE A 60 -8.81 0.14 -1.70
N SER A 61 -7.66 -0.18 -2.28
CA SER A 61 -6.55 -0.81 -1.56
C SER A 61 -6.07 -0.03 -0.32
N PRO A 62 -5.89 1.29 -0.31
CA PRO A 62 -5.50 2.03 0.90
C PRO A 62 -6.47 1.85 2.06
N LEU A 63 -7.79 1.76 1.80
CA LEU A 63 -8.79 1.56 2.84
C LEU A 63 -8.74 0.14 3.41
N ALA A 64 -8.67 -0.86 2.53
CA ALA A 64 -8.53 -2.25 2.92
C ALA A 64 -7.25 -2.47 3.74
N LEU A 65 -6.12 -1.93 3.25
CA LEU A 65 -4.83 -2.03 3.91
C LEU A 65 -4.83 -1.39 5.30
N ALA A 66 -5.38 -0.18 5.43
CA ALA A 66 -5.50 0.49 6.72
C ALA A 66 -6.38 -0.29 7.72
N ASN A 67 -7.42 -0.97 7.22
CA ASN A 67 -8.28 -1.81 8.07
C ASN A 67 -7.59 -3.11 8.51
N ALA A 68 -6.70 -3.65 7.69
CA ALA A 68 -5.96 -4.86 8.00
C ALA A 68 -4.72 -4.64 8.89
N VAL A 69 -4.15 -3.42 8.90
CA VAL A 69 -2.88 -3.12 9.53
C VAL A 69 -3.02 -2.26 10.79
N LEU A 70 -3.90 -1.25 10.75
CA LEU A 70 -4.06 -0.30 11.85
C LEU A 70 -4.99 -0.83 12.93
N THR A 71 -4.60 -0.63 14.18
CA THR A 71 -5.49 -0.88 15.33
C THR A 71 -6.54 0.23 15.48
N ASN A 72 -7.65 -0.10 16.10
CA ASN A 72 -8.69 0.90 16.43
C ASN A 72 -8.16 2.00 17.37
N SER A 73 -7.21 1.68 18.23
CA SER A 73 -6.56 2.66 19.10
C SER A 73 -5.75 3.68 18.31
N GLU A 74 -4.94 3.24 17.32
CA GLU A 74 -4.15 4.12 16.45
C GLU A 74 -5.06 5.03 15.63
N LYS A 75 -6.10 4.49 14.99
CA LYS A 75 -7.08 5.28 14.22
C LYS A 75 -7.81 6.31 15.10
N ARG A 76 -8.14 5.95 16.35
CA ARG A 76 -8.82 6.85 17.29
C ARG A 76 -7.89 7.95 17.77
N SER A 77 -6.69 7.60 18.23
CA SER A 77 -5.70 8.56 18.76
C SER A 77 -5.18 9.51 17.70
N GLY A 78 -5.25 9.09 16.45
CA GLY A 78 -4.73 9.81 15.29
C GLY A 78 -3.36 9.28 14.88
N CYS A 79 -3.26 8.86 13.63
CA CYS A 79 -2.03 8.36 13.03
C CYS A 79 -1.92 8.77 11.57
N MET A 80 -0.69 8.86 11.09
CA MET A 80 -0.38 8.82 9.68
C MET A 80 -0.02 7.38 9.30
N PHE A 81 -0.58 6.91 8.21
CA PHE A 81 -0.34 5.58 7.67
C PHE A 81 0.21 5.70 6.26
N ILE A 82 1.41 5.18 6.05
CA ILE A 82 2.16 5.34 4.82
C ILE A 82 2.50 3.96 4.24
N ASP A 83 2.07 3.72 3.00
CA ASP A 83 2.41 2.53 2.21
C ASP A 83 3.45 2.93 1.16
N PHE A 84 4.70 2.50 1.38
CA PHE A 84 5.82 2.71 0.46
C PHE A 84 5.86 1.58 -0.58
N GLY A 85 5.15 1.79 -1.68
CA GLY A 85 5.09 0.86 -2.80
C GLY A 85 6.30 0.97 -3.74
N ALA A 86 6.23 0.24 -4.88
CA ALA A 86 7.24 0.30 -5.92
C ALA A 86 7.17 1.62 -6.70
N ASP A 87 6.00 1.93 -7.28
CA ASP A 87 5.83 3.11 -8.14
C ASP A 87 5.15 4.29 -7.44
N THR A 88 4.50 4.03 -6.30
CA THR A 88 3.74 5.04 -5.57
C THR A 88 3.94 4.90 -4.08
N THR A 89 3.85 6.03 -3.38
CA THR A 89 3.72 6.08 -1.92
C THR A 89 2.36 6.64 -1.58
N THR A 90 1.57 5.88 -0.82
CA THR A 90 0.23 6.29 -0.40
C THR A 90 0.25 6.78 1.03
N VAL A 91 -0.33 7.96 1.26
CA VAL A 91 -0.43 8.61 2.57
C VAL A 91 -1.88 8.69 2.99
N SER A 92 -2.20 8.14 4.16
CA SER A 92 -3.53 8.21 4.78
C SER A 92 -3.43 8.78 6.19
N VAL A 93 -4.32 9.68 6.55
CA VAL A 93 -4.39 10.25 7.90
C VAL A 93 -5.71 9.85 8.54
N TYR A 94 -5.61 9.25 9.72
CA TYR A 94 -6.76 8.85 10.53
C TYR A 94 -6.83 9.64 11.82
N LYS A 95 -8.04 10.02 12.23
CA LYS A 95 -8.34 10.64 13.54
C LYS A 95 -9.77 10.34 13.92
N ASN A 96 -9.98 9.93 15.18
CA ASN A 96 -11.30 9.53 15.71
C ASN A 96 -11.96 8.40 14.90
N ASN A 97 -11.16 7.42 14.44
CA ASN A 97 -11.56 6.32 13.55
C ASN A 97 -12.05 6.76 12.16
N ILE A 98 -11.85 8.00 11.76
CA ILE A 98 -12.27 8.56 10.49
C ILE A 98 -11.04 8.82 9.62
N LEU A 99 -11.12 8.44 8.34
CA LEU A 99 -10.13 8.84 7.33
C LEU A 99 -10.26 10.34 7.07
N ARG A 100 -9.24 11.12 7.38
CA ARG A 100 -9.23 12.58 7.25
C ARG A 100 -8.55 13.06 5.98
N HIS A 101 -7.56 12.31 5.50
CA HIS A 101 -6.83 12.64 4.28
C HIS A 101 -6.35 11.37 3.60
N LEU A 102 -6.33 11.38 2.29
CA LEU A 102 -5.77 10.32 1.45
C LEU A 102 -5.10 10.96 0.24
N ALA A 103 -3.83 10.66 0.04
CA ALA A 103 -3.07 11.10 -1.12
C ALA A 103 -2.19 9.99 -1.66
N VAL A 104 -1.98 9.99 -2.97
CA VAL A 104 -1.06 9.08 -3.67
C VAL A 104 0.02 9.91 -4.31
N ILE A 105 1.25 9.68 -3.93
CA ILE A 105 2.46 10.33 -4.44
C ILE A 105 3.04 9.41 -5.51
N PRO A 106 3.29 9.90 -6.75
CA PRO A 106 3.81 9.07 -7.85
C PRO A 106 5.33 8.87 -7.74
N LEU A 107 5.80 8.53 -6.55
CA LEU A 107 7.18 8.20 -6.22
C LEU A 107 7.19 6.98 -5.30
N GLY A 108 8.11 6.05 -5.53
CA GLY A 108 8.26 4.84 -4.74
C GLY A 108 9.64 4.19 -4.93
N GLY A 109 9.77 2.94 -4.53
CA GLY A 109 11.02 2.19 -4.58
C GLY A 109 11.65 2.04 -5.96
N SER A 110 10.84 2.02 -7.04
CA SER A 110 11.32 1.97 -8.42
C SER A 110 12.08 3.25 -8.84
N ASN A 111 11.78 4.39 -8.21
CA ASN A 111 12.53 5.62 -8.48
C ASN A 111 13.96 5.52 -7.94
N ILE A 112 14.16 4.89 -6.79
CA ILE A 112 15.50 4.62 -6.24
C ILE A 112 16.28 3.69 -7.19
N THR A 113 15.64 2.63 -7.69
CA THR A 113 16.24 1.69 -8.66
C THR A 113 16.69 2.43 -9.92
N LYS A 114 15.82 3.29 -10.47
CA LYS A 114 16.16 4.11 -11.66
C LYS A 114 17.33 5.05 -11.43
N ASP A 115 17.46 5.62 -10.23
CA ASP A 115 18.60 6.47 -9.90
C ASP A 115 19.91 5.66 -9.83
N ILE A 116 19.87 4.44 -9.29
CA ILE A 116 21.02 3.52 -9.30
C ILE A 116 21.37 3.13 -10.75
N CYS A 117 20.39 2.89 -11.63
CA CYS A 117 20.61 2.60 -13.04
C CYS A 117 21.36 3.72 -13.77
N SER A 118 21.28 4.99 -13.30
CA SER A 118 22.04 6.10 -13.86
C SER A 118 23.57 5.90 -13.80
N GLN A 119 24.04 4.99 -12.95
CA GLN A 119 25.44 4.57 -12.84
C GLN A 119 25.82 3.47 -13.85
N GLN A 120 25.05 3.31 -14.94
CA GLN A 120 25.24 2.28 -15.98
C GLN A 120 25.09 0.84 -15.45
N ILE A 121 24.22 0.65 -14.46
CA ILE A 121 23.88 -0.64 -13.88
C ILE A 121 22.53 -1.08 -14.45
N GLU A 122 22.41 -2.34 -14.82
CA GLU A 122 21.16 -2.94 -15.31
C GLU A 122 20.08 -2.91 -14.23
N GLU A 123 18.81 -2.80 -14.63
CA GLU A 123 17.68 -2.60 -13.70
C GLU A 123 17.53 -3.73 -12.67
N GLU A 124 17.76 -4.98 -13.09
CA GLU A 124 17.68 -6.15 -12.20
C GLU A 124 18.78 -6.10 -11.13
N ASP A 125 20.02 -5.77 -11.54
CA ASP A 125 21.17 -5.65 -10.65
C ASP A 125 21.02 -4.44 -9.71
N ALA A 126 20.49 -3.32 -10.22
CA ALA A 126 20.21 -2.12 -9.43
C ALA A 126 19.16 -2.39 -8.32
N GLU A 127 18.11 -3.14 -8.67
CA GLU A 127 17.08 -3.54 -7.71
C GLU A 127 17.65 -4.50 -6.64
N GLU A 128 18.57 -5.39 -7.02
CA GLU A 128 19.24 -6.30 -6.09
C GLU A 128 20.22 -5.54 -5.16
N LEU A 129 21.02 -4.61 -5.72
CA LEU A 129 21.90 -3.72 -4.94
C LEU A 129 21.10 -2.91 -3.91
N LYS A 130 19.98 -2.31 -4.33
CA LYS A 130 19.08 -1.58 -3.43
C LYS A 130 18.56 -2.46 -2.31
N LYS A 131 18.09 -3.68 -2.60
CA LYS A 131 17.57 -4.60 -1.58
C LYS A 131 18.62 -5.08 -0.61
N LYS A 132 19.85 -5.31 -1.08
CA LYS A 132 20.93 -5.89 -0.28
C LYS A 132 21.69 -4.85 0.52
N TYR A 133 21.94 -3.68 -0.07
CA TYR A 133 22.82 -2.66 0.50
C TYR A 133 22.17 -1.29 0.69
N GLY A 134 20.95 -1.10 0.17
CA GLY A 134 20.26 0.19 0.25
C GLY A 134 20.00 0.60 1.70
N ASN A 135 20.43 1.82 2.03
CA ASN A 135 20.31 2.42 3.35
C ASN A 135 19.59 3.76 3.22
N ALA A 136 18.45 3.90 3.91
CA ALA A 136 17.63 5.11 3.87
C ALA A 136 18.22 6.26 4.68
N TYR A 137 19.09 5.96 5.64
CA TYR A 137 19.80 6.93 6.47
C TYR A 137 21.16 6.34 6.86
N ALA A 138 22.23 6.94 6.36
CA ALA A 138 23.60 6.59 6.71
C ALA A 138 24.14 7.59 7.75
N ASP A 139 24.59 7.09 8.90
CA ASP A 139 25.32 7.91 9.87
C ASP A 139 26.78 8.03 9.43
N LYS A 140 27.06 9.10 8.70
CA LYS A 140 28.41 9.38 8.14
C LYS A 140 29.46 9.70 9.21
N SER A 141 29.08 9.74 10.50
CA SER A 141 30.00 10.01 11.60
C SER A 141 30.83 8.79 12.04
N GLU A 142 30.37 7.59 11.69
CA GLU A 142 31.03 6.34 12.05
C GLU A 142 31.93 5.79 10.94
N ASP A 143 31.77 6.24 9.70
CA ASP A 143 32.56 5.78 8.57
C ASP A 143 33.90 6.51 8.56
N GLY A 144 35.00 5.77 8.84
CA GLY A 144 36.36 6.23 8.56
C GLY A 144 36.57 6.43 7.04
N ASP A 145 37.79 6.75 6.64
CA ASP A 145 38.21 6.97 5.24
C ASP A 145 37.99 5.73 4.29
N ASP A 146 37.41 4.63 4.80
CA ASP A 146 37.14 3.41 4.03
C ASP A 146 35.82 3.54 3.24
N ASN A 147 35.94 3.59 1.91
CA ASN A 147 34.80 3.53 0.98
C ASN A 147 34.79 2.16 0.29
N PRO A 148 34.22 1.12 0.92
CA PRO A 148 34.17 -0.20 0.33
C PRO A 148 33.30 -0.22 -0.92
N THR A 149 33.58 -1.15 -1.82
CA THR A 149 32.77 -1.36 -3.02
C THR A 149 31.77 -2.47 -2.80
N TYR A 150 30.50 -2.19 -3.02
CA TYR A 150 29.45 -3.20 -3.05
C TYR A 150 29.43 -3.90 -4.41
N SER A 151 29.40 -5.22 -4.41
CA SER A 151 29.43 -6.05 -5.61
C SER A 151 28.38 -7.13 -5.58
N LEU A 152 27.80 -7.44 -6.74
CA LEU A 152 26.90 -8.57 -6.97
C LEU A 152 27.62 -9.59 -7.86
N ASP A 153 28.10 -10.68 -7.26
CA ASP A 153 28.66 -11.87 -7.94
C ASP A 153 29.55 -11.56 -9.16
N GLY A 154 30.30 -10.44 -9.12
CA GLY A 154 31.17 -9.99 -10.21
C GLY A 154 30.48 -9.40 -11.45
N LYS A 155 29.15 -9.20 -11.43
CA LYS A 155 28.37 -8.61 -12.52
C LYS A 155 28.47 -7.09 -12.54
N CYS A 156 28.24 -6.48 -11.41
CA CYS A 156 28.32 -5.03 -11.24
C CYS A 156 28.93 -4.67 -9.90
N SER A 157 29.41 -3.44 -9.78
CA SER A 157 29.97 -2.90 -8.55
C SER A 157 29.70 -1.41 -8.45
N ILE A 158 29.49 -0.92 -7.24
CA ILE A 158 29.27 0.50 -6.92
C ILE A 158 29.98 0.84 -5.62
N GLU A 159 30.53 2.04 -5.51
CA GLU A 159 31.08 2.54 -4.26
C GLU A 159 29.99 2.72 -3.21
N SER A 160 30.26 2.30 -1.96
CA SER A 160 29.24 2.30 -0.89
C SER A 160 28.66 3.69 -0.64
N HIS A 161 29.52 4.71 -0.51
CA HIS A 161 29.05 6.08 -0.31
C HIS A 161 28.20 6.61 -1.46
N LEU A 162 28.55 6.27 -2.70
CA LEU A 162 27.75 6.69 -3.85
C LEU A 162 26.36 6.03 -3.84
N LEU A 163 26.27 4.73 -3.51
CA LEU A 163 24.97 4.05 -3.40
C LEU A 163 24.11 4.65 -2.27
N GLU A 164 24.74 4.90 -1.12
CA GLU A 164 24.08 5.50 0.05
C GLU A 164 23.58 6.91 -0.27
N ASP A 165 24.38 7.75 -0.91
CA ASP A 165 23.98 9.09 -1.31
C ASP A 165 22.80 9.08 -2.27
N ILE A 166 22.80 8.17 -3.26
CA ILE A 166 21.69 8.01 -4.22
C ILE A 166 20.41 7.60 -3.49
N VAL A 167 20.50 6.56 -2.65
CA VAL A 167 19.32 6.04 -1.92
C VAL A 167 18.79 7.09 -0.96
N GLU A 168 19.65 7.69 -0.14
CA GLU A 168 19.26 8.71 0.84
C GLU A 168 18.64 9.93 0.17
N ALA A 169 19.20 10.42 -0.91
CA ALA A 169 18.66 11.58 -1.65
C ALA A 169 17.23 11.30 -2.13
N ARG A 170 16.97 10.14 -2.75
CA ARG A 170 15.63 9.78 -3.21
C ARG A 170 14.67 9.52 -2.08
N VAL A 171 15.08 8.85 -1.03
CA VAL A 171 14.27 8.64 0.18
C VAL A 171 13.87 9.99 0.79
N ASN A 172 14.80 10.91 0.93
CA ASN A 172 14.52 12.25 1.46
C ASN A 172 13.52 13.02 0.60
N GLU A 173 13.55 12.88 -0.72
CA GLU A 173 12.54 13.47 -1.62
C GLU A 173 11.16 12.85 -1.39
N ILE A 174 11.07 11.52 -1.30
CA ILE A 174 9.80 10.82 -1.03
C ILE A 174 9.25 11.27 0.33
N LEU A 175 10.07 11.29 1.37
CA LEU A 175 9.67 11.68 2.72
C LEU A 175 9.26 13.16 2.81
N ALA A 176 9.90 14.05 2.04
CA ALA A 176 9.49 15.45 1.94
C ALA A 176 8.08 15.58 1.34
N ASN A 177 7.79 14.82 0.28
CA ASN A 177 6.46 14.79 -0.32
C ASN A 177 5.41 14.17 0.62
N VAL A 178 5.76 13.09 1.34
CA VAL A 178 4.91 12.49 2.37
C VAL A 178 4.56 13.52 3.45
N TRP A 179 5.58 14.18 4.00
CA TRP A 179 5.37 15.19 5.03
C TRP A 179 4.51 16.37 4.56
N ASN A 180 4.72 16.82 3.33
CA ASN A 180 3.87 17.85 2.73
C ASN A 180 2.39 17.43 2.67
N GLN A 181 2.08 16.18 2.37
CA GLN A 181 0.70 15.68 2.41
C GLN A 181 0.12 15.66 3.83
N ILE A 182 0.95 15.37 4.85
CA ILE A 182 0.52 15.44 6.26
C ILE A 182 0.19 16.88 6.65
N VAL A 183 1.03 17.84 6.30
CA VAL A 183 0.79 19.28 6.56
C VAL A 183 -0.48 19.74 5.82
N LEU A 184 -0.66 19.37 4.56
CA LEU A 184 -1.88 19.69 3.80
C LEU A 184 -3.15 19.09 4.41
N SER A 185 -3.04 18.02 5.19
CA SER A 185 -4.19 17.45 5.90
C SER A 185 -4.68 18.36 7.06
N GLY A 186 -3.82 19.22 7.61
CA GLY A 186 -4.10 20.04 8.80
C GLY A 186 -4.21 19.25 10.11
N TYR A 187 -3.59 18.06 10.13
CA TYR A 187 -3.61 17.16 11.29
C TYR A 187 -2.22 16.87 11.87
N GLU A 188 -1.15 17.49 11.37
CA GLU A 188 0.24 17.24 11.76
C GLU A 188 0.47 17.21 13.27
N ASP A 189 -0.16 18.12 14.01
CA ASP A 189 -0.05 18.25 15.48
C ASP A 189 -1.03 17.37 16.27
N LYS A 190 -1.86 16.56 15.58
CA LYS A 190 -2.98 15.82 16.19
C LYS A 190 -2.81 14.31 16.12
N LEU A 191 -1.67 13.82 15.64
CA LEU A 191 -1.41 12.42 15.37
C LEU A 191 -0.61 11.76 16.51
N LEU A 192 -1.27 11.54 17.64
CA LEU A 192 -0.65 11.05 18.87
C LEU A 192 -0.08 9.61 18.74
N ALA A 193 -0.60 8.81 17.83
CA ALA A 193 -0.07 7.47 17.54
C ALA A 193 1.15 7.50 16.61
N GLY A 194 1.49 8.67 16.04
CA GLY A 194 2.64 8.84 15.18
C GLY A 194 2.45 8.27 13.77
N ALA A 195 3.52 7.71 13.22
CA ALA A 195 3.58 7.14 11.89
C ALA A 195 3.58 5.61 11.94
N ILE A 196 2.75 5.01 11.09
CA ILE A 196 2.80 3.59 10.79
C ILE A 196 3.19 3.44 9.32
N ILE A 197 4.31 2.77 9.06
CA ILE A 197 4.84 2.58 7.72
C ILE A 197 4.79 1.11 7.30
N THR A 198 4.52 0.85 6.03
CA THR A 198 4.45 -0.49 5.43
C THR A 198 4.84 -0.43 3.95
N GLY A 199 4.81 -1.58 3.28
CA GLY A 199 5.12 -1.69 1.86
C GLY A 199 6.55 -2.14 1.59
N GLY A 200 6.81 -2.56 0.36
CA GLY A 200 8.10 -3.15 -0.02
C GLY A 200 9.28 -2.20 0.12
N ALA A 201 9.12 -0.92 -0.24
CA ALA A 201 10.20 0.06 -0.13
C ALA A 201 10.43 0.54 1.32
N ALA A 202 9.49 0.28 2.24
CA ALA A 202 9.70 0.51 3.67
C ALA A 202 10.76 -0.40 4.28
N ASN A 203 11.13 -1.50 3.61
CA ASN A 203 12.14 -2.45 4.09
C ASN A 203 13.60 -1.99 3.89
N LEU A 204 13.83 -0.82 3.34
CA LEU A 204 15.17 -0.24 3.30
C LEU A 204 15.73 -0.12 4.73
N LYS A 205 17.01 -0.41 4.87
CA LYS A 205 17.71 -0.27 6.15
C LYS A 205 17.52 1.17 6.69
N ASN A 206 17.30 1.31 7.98
CA ASN A 206 17.14 2.59 8.68
C ASN A 206 15.97 3.49 8.18
N MET A 207 14.92 2.92 7.56
CA MET A 207 13.79 3.71 7.07
C MET A 207 13.00 4.41 8.19
N GLU A 208 12.83 3.78 9.35
CA GLU A 208 12.15 4.38 10.50
C GLU A 208 12.94 5.59 11.01
N GLU A 209 14.26 5.48 11.03
CA GLU A 209 15.17 6.56 11.45
C GLU A 209 15.19 7.70 10.43
N ALA A 210 15.30 7.39 9.14
CA ALA A 210 15.17 8.37 8.05
C ALA A 210 13.87 9.17 8.19
N PHE A 211 12.76 8.47 8.43
CA PHE A 211 11.45 9.09 8.62
C PHE A 211 11.44 10.02 9.84
N SER A 212 11.90 9.55 11.01
CA SER A 212 11.96 10.34 12.24
C SER A 212 12.84 11.56 12.09
N ASN A 213 14.01 11.42 11.50
CA ASN A 213 14.94 12.52 11.29
C ASN A 213 14.38 13.59 10.36
N ARG A 214 13.69 13.19 9.30
CA ARG A 214 13.11 14.11 8.30
C ARG A 214 11.88 14.83 8.81
N THR A 215 10.99 14.11 9.52
CA THR A 215 9.66 14.62 9.92
C THR A 215 9.59 15.11 11.34
N LYS A 216 10.59 14.78 12.17
CA LYS A 216 10.64 15.03 13.62
C LYS A 216 9.54 14.27 14.39
N VAL A 217 8.95 13.25 13.78
CA VAL A 217 8.00 12.36 14.44
C VAL A 217 8.77 11.27 15.17
N GLU A 218 8.66 11.24 16.50
CA GLU A 218 9.39 10.29 17.34
C GLU A 218 8.81 8.87 17.29
N LYS A 219 7.48 8.77 17.16
CA LYS A 219 6.79 7.47 17.13
C LYS A 219 6.64 6.99 15.70
N VAL A 220 7.53 6.12 15.27
CA VAL A 220 7.44 5.43 13.97
C VAL A 220 7.39 3.94 14.22
N ARG A 221 6.47 3.24 13.55
CA ARG A 221 6.31 1.80 13.64
C ARG A 221 6.24 1.18 12.24
N MET A 222 7.10 0.21 12.00
CA MET A 222 7.01 -0.65 10.82
C MET A 222 5.91 -1.69 10.99
N ALA A 223 4.95 -1.73 10.07
CA ALA A 223 3.91 -2.74 10.03
C ALA A 223 4.31 -3.87 9.07
N LYS A 224 5.03 -4.84 9.58
CA LYS A 224 5.53 -6.01 8.83
C LYS A 224 4.44 -7.03 8.52
N GLU A 225 3.43 -7.13 9.38
CA GLU A 225 2.34 -8.10 9.24
C GLU A 225 0.98 -7.39 9.34
N SER A 226 -0.02 -7.93 8.64
CA SER A 226 -1.41 -7.55 8.83
C SER A 226 -1.99 -8.24 10.07
N GLN A 227 -3.07 -7.69 10.63
CA GLN A 227 -3.82 -8.33 11.74
C GLN A 227 -4.65 -9.53 11.26
N LEU A 228 -4.75 -9.74 9.95
CA LEU A 228 -5.48 -10.83 9.34
C LEU A 228 -4.63 -12.10 9.32
N SER A 229 -5.16 -13.20 9.86
CA SER A 229 -4.51 -14.50 9.80
C SER A 229 -4.93 -15.26 8.56
N LEU A 230 -3.95 -15.71 7.77
CA LEU A 230 -4.19 -16.63 6.66
C LEU A 230 -4.26 -18.06 7.19
N LYS A 231 -5.32 -18.80 6.85
CA LYS A 231 -5.47 -20.22 7.19
C LYS A 231 -5.20 -21.04 5.93
N GLY A 232 -4.28 -21.99 6.03
CA GLY A 232 -4.05 -23.02 5.02
C GLY A 232 -3.42 -22.51 3.73
N GLY A 233 -2.12 -22.41 3.68
CA GLY A 233 -1.36 -22.12 2.47
C GLY A 233 -0.12 -22.98 2.39
N MET A 234 0.18 -23.49 1.17
CA MET A 234 1.47 -24.16 0.88
C MET A 234 2.62 -23.16 0.76
N MET A 235 2.35 -21.87 0.81
CA MET A 235 3.33 -20.81 0.58
C MET A 235 3.46 -19.95 1.82
N GLU A 236 4.64 -19.93 2.41
CA GLU A 236 4.97 -18.95 3.44
C GLU A 236 5.10 -17.57 2.78
N LEU A 237 4.15 -16.70 3.07
CA LEU A 237 4.24 -15.30 2.66
C LEU A 237 5.30 -14.58 3.49
N LYS A 238 6.07 -13.72 2.86
CA LYS A 238 7.05 -12.89 3.56
C LYS A 238 6.35 -12.00 4.59
N LYS A 239 6.88 -12.02 5.81
CA LYS A 239 6.42 -11.17 6.93
C LYS A 239 7.23 -9.89 7.00
N ASP A 240 7.23 -9.13 5.90
CA ASP A 240 8.00 -7.90 5.73
C ASP A 240 7.15 -6.71 5.25
N GLY A 241 5.82 -6.88 5.26
CA GLY A 241 4.88 -5.84 4.79
C GLY A 241 4.62 -5.85 3.28
N THR A 242 5.45 -6.50 2.48
CA THR A 242 5.31 -6.54 1.00
C THR A 242 3.97 -7.12 0.55
N CYS A 243 3.45 -8.13 1.27
CA CYS A 243 2.20 -8.79 0.93
C CYS A 243 0.96 -8.21 1.64
N ASN A 244 1.13 -7.21 2.51
CA ASN A 244 0.03 -6.68 3.33
C ASN A 244 -1.16 -6.20 2.49
N THR A 245 -0.92 -5.54 1.36
CA THR A 245 -1.98 -5.04 0.48
C THR A 245 -2.80 -6.16 -0.13
N ILE A 246 -2.17 -7.24 -0.61
CA ILE A 246 -2.88 -8.40 -1.16
C ILE A 246 -3.70 -9.10 -0.09
N ILE A 247 -3.12 -9.32 1.10
CA ILE A 247 -3.80 -9.93 2.25
C ILE A 247 -5.01 -9.09 2.65
N ALA A 248 -4.86 -7.77 2.69
CA ALA A 248 -5.91 -6.83 3.04
C ALA A 248 -7.07 -6.86 2.03
N LEU A 249 -6.77 -6.88 0.74
CA LEU A 249 -7.78 -6.97 -0.32
C LEU A 249 -8.54 -8.29 -0.27
N LEU A 250 -7.84 -9.41 -0.06
CA LEU A 250 -8.49 -10.73 0.11
C LEU A 250 -9.39 -10.75 1.35
N GLY A 251 -8.95 -10.15 2.46
CA GLY A 251 -9.74 -10.06 3.68
C GLY A 251 -10.95 -9.11 3.58
N ALA A 252 -10.89 -8.11 2.69
CA ALA A 252 -11.98 -7.18 2.45
C ALA A 252 -13.06 -7.76 1.53
N GLY A 253 -12.77 -8.84 0.79
CA GLY A 253 -13.74 -9.54 -0.06
C GLY A 253 -14.87 -10.13 0.77
N LYS A 254 -16.12 -9.86 0.36
CA LYS A 254 -17.34 -10.30 1.08
C LYS A 254 -17.92 -11.59 0.53
N GLU A 255 -17.64 -11.91 -0.71
CA GLU A 255 -18.25 -13.01 -1.43
C GLU A 255 -17.19 -13.91 -2.08
N ASN A 256 -17.47 -15.21 -2.12
CA ASN A 256 -16.65 -16.15 -2.89
C ASN A 256 -17.07 -16.09 -4.36
N CYS A 257 -16.28 -15.44 -5.19
CA CYS A 257 -16.52 -15.31 -6.64
C CYS A 257 -16.08 -16.57 -7.42
N TYR A 258 -15.54 -17.59 -6.77
CA TYR A 258 -15.18 -18.86 -7.41
C TYR A 258 -16.45 -19.61 -7.84
N ARG A 259 -16.62 -19.78 -9.14
CA ARG A 259 -17.62 -20.68 -9.72
C ARG A 259 -16.87 -21.94 -10.16
N PRO A 260 -17.11 -23.10 -9.53
CA PRO A 260 -16.55 -24.36 -10.03
C PRO A 260 -17.02 -24.55 -11.47
N GLU A 261 -16.12 -24.92 -12.35
CA GLU A 261 -16.49 -25.34 -13.71
C GLU A 261 -17.58 -26.39 -13.56
N ARG A 262 -18.72 -26.17 -14.20
CA ARG A 262 -19.75 -27.20 -14.24
C ARG A 262 -19.10 -28.38 -14.91
N PRO A 263 -19.14 -29.59 -14.32
CA PRO A 263 -18.66 -30.79 -15.00
C PRO A 263 -19.35 -30.82 -16.36
N ILE A 264 -18.55 -30.92 -17.41
CA ILE A 264 -19.07 -31.09 -18.77
C ILE A 264 -20.00 -32.30 -18.68
N GLN A 265 -21.30 -32.06 -18.75
CA GLN A 265 -22.27 -33.14 -18.91
C GLN A 265 -21.99 -33.72 -20.30
N VAL A 266 -21.17 -34.73 -20.34
CA VAL A 266 -21.04 -35.55 -21.55
C VAL A 266 -22.44 -36.16 -21.75
N PRO A 267 -23.10 -35.94 -22.88
CA PRO A 267 -24.38 -36.55 -23.13
C PRO A 267 -24.20 -38.07 -22.96
N LEU A 268 -25.07 -38.73 -22.19
CA LEU A 268 -25.05 -40.15 -21.97
C LEU A 268 -25.26 -40.92 -23.28
N PHE A 269 -25.84 -40.25 -24.28
CA PHE A 269 -26.10 -40.80 -25.61
C PHE A 269 -25.56 -39.87 -26.70
N ASP A 270 -25.00 -40.42 -27.75
CA ASP A 270 -24.64 -39.65 -28.95
C ASP A 270 -25.90 -39.30 -29.77
N GLU A 271 -25.73 -38.52 -30.86
CA GLU A 271 -26.85 -38.10 -31.72
C GLU A 271 -27.58 -39.31 -32.41
N SER A 272 -27.01 -40.50 -32.35
CA SER A 272 -27.62 -41.75 -32.83
C SER A 272 -28.38 -42.51 -31.74
N GLY A 273 -28.33 -42.07 -30.47
CA GLY A 273 -29.01 -42.67 -29.33
C GLY A 273 -28.25 -43.84 -28.68
N GLU A 274 -26.97 -44.02 -29.04
CA GLU A 274 -26.11 -45.07 -28.47
C GLU A 274 -25.36 -44.57 -27.24
N ASN A 275 -25.16 -45.47 -26.26
CA ASN A 275 -24.49 -45.14 -25.01
C ASN A 275 -22.98 -44.90 -25.23
N VAL A 276 -22.45 -43.73 -24.85
CA VAL A 276 -21.06 -43.32 -25.10
C VAL A 276 -20.05 -44.10 -24.23
N GLU A 277 -20.50 -44.77 -23.17
CA GLU A 277 -19.63 -45.61 -22.32
C GLU A 277 -19.20 -46.94 -22.97
N ASP A 278 -19.90 -47.41 -23.98
CA ASP A 278 -19.58 -48.69 -24.65
C ASP A 278 -18.49 -48.60 -25.77
N LYS A 279 -17.94 -47.39 -26.00
CA LYS A 279 -16.92 -47.11 -27.04
C LYS A 279 -15.52 -46.77 -26.51
N ARG A 280 -15.21 -47.07 -25.24
CA ARG A 280 -13.84 -46.87 -24.68
C ARG A 280 -13.16 -48.16 -24.37
#